data_4a83936613fcb5fb18c0755fb63e781b
#
_entry.id   4a83936613fcb5fb18c0755fb63e781b
#
_cell.length_a   1.000
_cell.length_b   1.000
_cell.length_c   1.000
_cell.angle_alpha   90.00
_cell.angle_beta   90.00
_cell.angle_gamma   90.00
#
_symmetry.space_group_name_H-M   'P 1'
#
loop_
_entity.id
_entity.type
_entity.pdbx_description
1 polymer ?
#
loop_
_entity_poly.entity_id
_entity_poly.type
_entity_poly.pdbx_seq_one_letter_code
_entity_poly.pdbx_strand_id
1 'polypeptide(L)'
;MPSEVMTVEELAEYLKLDPQTIYRRFRRGELPGVRIGRAVRFKRDVIDNWLRMMSHRWGAEQRRELREWAERFAKERGISEEDVLAAIRARRQRGR
;
A
#
# COMPACT_ATOMS: atom_id res chain seq x y z
N MET A 1 -7.63 -4.61 -23.23
CA MET A 1 -6.48 -5.50 -23.44
C MET A 1 -6.49 -6.63 -22.43
N PRO A 2 -6.27 -7.86 -22.86
CA PRO A 2 -6.10 -8.94 -21.90
C PRO A 2 -4.87 -8.65 -21.03
N SER A 3 -4.95 -9.02 -19.77
CA SER A 3 -3.85 -8.82 -18.87
C SER A 3 -2.66 -9.69 -19.25
N GLU A 4 -1.48 -9.10 -19.24
CA GLU A 4 -0.25 -9.76 -19.61
C GLU A 4 0.22 -10.69 -18.50
N VAL A 5 0.80 -11.80 -18.91
CA VAL A 5 1.57 -12.67 -18.03
C VAL A 5 3.00 -12.11 -18.01
N MET A 6 3.50 -11.85 -16.82
CA MET A 6 4.81 -11.22 -16.64
C MET A 6 5.80 -12.17 -15.99
N THR A 7 7.06 -12.06 -16.39
CA THR A 7 8.18 -12.71 -15.71
C THR A 7 8.54 -11.93 -14.44
N VAL A 8 9.45 -12.49 -13.64
CA VAL A 8 9.99 -11.79 -12.46
C VAL A 8 10.63 -10.46 -12.87
N GLU A 9 11.40 -10.47 -13.94
CA GLU A 9 12.11 -9.28 -14.45
C GLU A 9 11.13 -8.21 -14.94
N GLU A 10 10.10 -8.63 -15.66
CA GLU A 10 9.06 -7.72 -16.15
C GLU A 10 8.27 -7.10 -15.01
N LEU A 11 7.94 -7.89 -13.99
CA LEU A 11 7.24 -7.39 -12.81
C LEU A 11 8.13 -6.41 -12.02
N ALA A 12 9.42 -6.73 -11.89
CA ALA A 12 10.37 -5.85 -11.22
C ALA A 12 10.43 -4.48 -11.90
N GLU A 13 10.47 -4.47 -13.21
CA GLU A 13 10.44 -3.24 -14.00
C GLU A 13 9.13 -2.49 -13.82
N TYR A 14 8.01 -3.20 -13.85
CA TYR A 14 6.68 -2.64 -13.68
C TYR A 14 6.51 -1.98 -12.31
N LEU A 15 6.96 -2.64 -11.26
CA LEU A 15 6.88 -2.13 -9.88
C LEU A 15 8.07 -1.26 -9.50
N LYS A 16 9.05 -1.12 -10.38
CA LYS A 16 10.29 -0.36 -10.14
C LYS A 16 11.05 -0.87 -8.93
N LEU A 17 11.19 -2.18 -8.86
CA LEU A 17 11.90 -2.89 -7.81
C LEU A 17 12.99 -3.77 -8.41
N ASP A 18 13.90 -4.25 -7.56
CA ASP A 18 14.92 -5.20 -7.93
C ASP A 18 14.29 -6.59 -8.14
N PRO A 19 14.66 -7.35 -9.18
CA PRO A 19 14.18 -8.72 -9.37
C PRO A 19 14.37 -9.64 -8.16
N GLN A 20 15.48 -9.48 -7.44
CA GLN A 20 15.73 -10.27 -6.22
C GLN A 20 14.70 -9.97 -5.13
N THR A 21 14.26 -8.73 -5.03
CA THR A 21 13.22 -8.31 -4.09
C THR A 21 11.89 -8.97 -4.45
N ILE A 22 11.55 -9.00 -5.75
CA ILE A 22 10.33 -9.67 -6.24
C ILE A 22 10.36 -11.15 -5.89
N TYR A 23 11.46 -11.82 -6.17
CA TYR A 23 11.61 -13.25 -5.94
C TYR A 23 11.50 -13.58 -4.44
N ARG A 24 12.15 -12.80 -3.60
CA ARG A 24 12.15 -12.97 -2.15
C ARG A 24 10.73 -12.83 -1.58
N ARG A 25 9.99 -11.80 -2.00
CA ARG A 25 8.62 -11.57 -1.54
C ARG A 25 7.66 -12.64 -2.02
N PHE A 26 7.86 -13.11 -3.26
CA PHE A 26 7.08 -14.23 -3.78
C PHE A 26 7.28 -15.49 -2.95
N ARG A 27 8.52 -15.81 -2.60
CA ARG A 27 8.85 -16.98 -1.79
C ARG A 27 8.22 -16.94 -0.40
N ARG A 28 8.04 -15.75 0.14
CA ARG A 28 7.39 -15.54 1.43
C ARG A 28 5.85 -15.54 1.35
N GLY A 29 5.30 -15.67 0.17
CA GLY A 29 3.85 -15.60 -0.03
C GLY A 29 3.27 -14.21 0.08
N GLU A 30 4.10 -13.17 -0.02
CA GLU A 30 3.69 -11.78 0.10
C GLU A 30 3.25 -11.16 -1.22
N LEU A 31 3.44 -11.88 -2.32
CA LEU A 31 3.19 -11.37 -3.67
C LEU A 31 2.42 -12.42 -4.46
N PRO A 32 1.27 -12.06 -5.07
CA PRO A 32 0.47 -13.03 -5.80
C PRO A 32 1.12 -13.42 -7.13
N GLY A 33 1.45 -14.68 -7.26
CA GLY A 33 2.06 -15.22 -8.46
C GLY A 33 1.90 -16.73 -8.49
N VAL A 34 2.31 -17.35 -9.58
CA VAL A 34 2.25 -18.80 -9.75
C VAL A 34 3.60 -19.35 -10.18
N ARG A 35 3.90 -20.53 -9.70
CA ARG A 35 5.07 -21.27 -10.12
C ARG A 35 4.64 -22.35 -11.12
N ILE A 36 5.23 -22.31 -12.30
CA ILE A 36 4.99 -23.29 -13.36
C ILE A 36 6.32 -23.96 -13.62
N GLY A 37 6.51 -25.17 -13.07
CA GLY A 37 7.81 -25.83 -13.11
C GLY A 37 8.85 -25.00 -12.36
N ARG A 38 9.88 -24.55 -13.06
CA ARG A 38 10.93 -23.68 -12.50
C ARG A 38 10.65 -22.20 -12.73
N ALA A 39 9.64 -21.90 -13.54
CA ALA A 39 9.32 -20.53 -13.90
C ALA A 39 8.30 -19.94 -12.93
N VAL A 40 8.47 -18.67 -12.61
CA VAL A 40 7.52 -17.90 -11.81
C VAL A 40 6.87 -16.88 -12.73
N ARG A 41 5.56 -16.79 -12.67
CA ARG A 41 4.80 -15.88 -13.53
C ARG A 41 3.77 -15.10 -12.70
N PHE A 42 3.50 -13.89 -13.15
CA PHE A 42 2.56 -12.96 -12.50
C PHE A 42 1.57 -12.48 -13.53
N LYS A 43 0.32 -12.30 -13.11
CA LYS A 43 -0.71 -11.75 -13.97
C LYS A 43 -0.87 -10.27 -13.65
N ARG A 44 -0.79 -9.41 -14.65
CA ARG A 44 -0.80 -7.95 -14.46
C ARG A 44 -2.06 -7.45 -13.75
N ASP A 45 -3.23 -7.93 -14.15
CA ASP A 45 -4.49 -7.52 -13.52
C ASP A 45 -4.57 -7.93 -12.05
N VAL A 46 -4.02 -9.10 -11.71
CA VAL A 46 -3.95 -9.57 -10.32
C VAL A 46 -3.00 -8.69 -9.50
N ILE A 47 -1.86 -8.34 -10.07
CA ILE A 47 -0.90 -7.43 -9.43
C ILE A 47 -1.52 -6.05 -9.21
N ASP A 48 -2.20 -5.51 -10.20
CA ASP A 48 -2.84 -4.20 -10.09
C ASP A 48 -3.90 -4.19 -8.99
N ASN A 49 -4.71 -5.25 -8.91
CA ASN A 49 -5.70 -5.40 -7.86
C ASN A 49 -5.05 -5.52 -6.48
N TRP A 50 -3.98 -6.30 -6.39
CA TRP A 50 -3.21 -6.46 -5.15
C TRP A 50 -2.63 -5.11 -4.67
N LEU A 51 -2.06 -4.33 -5.58
CA LEU A 51 -1.54 -2.99 -5.26
C LEU A 51 -2.65 -2.09 -4.74
N ARG A 52 -3.82 -2.14 -5.37
CA ARG A 52 -4.98 -1.35 -4.97
C ARG A 52 -5.43 -1.71 -3.55
N MET A 53 -5.53 -3.00 -3.28
CA MET A 53 -5.91 -3.51 -1.95
C MET A 53 -4.90 -3.11 -0.87
N MET A 54 -3.61 -3.24 -1.16
CA MET A 54 -2.55 -2.87 -0.24
C MET A 54 -2.56 -1.36 0.05
N SER A 55 -2.80 -0.55 -0.97
CA SER A 55 -2.88 0.89 -0.83
C SER A 55 -4.07 1.32 0.05
N HIS A 56 -5.22 0.69 -0.12
CA HIS A 56 -6.40 0.95 0.70
C HIS A 56 -6.16 0.55 2.15
N ARG A 57 -5.55 -0.60 2.36
CA ARG A 57 -5.25 -1.13 3.68
C ARG A 57 -4.33 -0.19 4.46
N TRP A 58 -3.27 0.26 3.80
CA TRP A 58 -2.33 1.20 4.38
C TRP A 58 -3.04 2.51 4.77
N GLY A 59 -3.84 3.05 3.87
CA GLY A 59 -4.58 4.29 4.13
C GLY A 59 -5.55 4.17 5.30
N ALA A 60 -6.21 3.03 5.44
CA ALA A 60 -7.14 2.77 6.54
C ALA A 60 -6.41 2.70 7.89
N GLU A 61 -5.26 2.03 7.93
CA GLU A 61 -4.44 1.93 9.13
C GLU A 61 -3.91 3.30 9.57
N GLN A 62 -3.43 4.09 8.63
CA GLN A 62 -2.93 5.44 8.89
C GLN A 62 -4.02 6.35 9.42
N ARG A 63 -5.23 6.27 8.86
CA ARG A 63 -6.36 7.06 9.33
C ARG A 63 -6.78 6.68 10.74
N ARG A 64 -6.72 5.39 11.07
CA ARG A 64 -7.05 4.91 12.41
C ARG A 64 -6.05 5.42 13.44
N GLU A 65 -4.76 5.31 13.16
CA GLU A 65 -3.70 5.80 14.02
C GLU A 65 -3.81 7.30 14.27
N LEU A 66 -4.10 8.05 13.22
CA LEU A 66 -4.28 9.49 13.29
C LEU A 66 -5.49 9.85 14.18
N ARG A 67 -6.59 9.10 14.03
CA ARG A 67 -7.78 9.30 14.83
C ARG A 67 -7.52 9.04 16.32
N GLU A 68 -6.85 7.95 16.63
CA GLU A 68 -6.49 7.60 18.00
C GLU A 68 -5.57 8.64 18.62
N TRP A 69 -4.61 9.12 17.87
CA TRP A 69 -3.73 10.19 18.30
C TRP A 69 -4.52 11.47 18.56
N ALA A 70 -5.42 11.84 17.66
CA ALA A 70 -6.24 13.03 17.77
C ALA A 70 -7.15 12.99 19.01
N GLU A 71 -7.72 11.83 19.31
CA GLU A 71 -8.54 11.61 20.51
C GLU A 71 -7.73 11.86 21.79
N ARG A 72 -6.52 11.30 21.88
CA ARG A 72 -5.65 11.48 23.04
C ARG A 72 -5.21 12.92 23.18
N PHE A 73 -4.85 13.57 22.07
CA PHE A 73 -4.42 14.94 22.05
C PHE A 73 -5.53 15.89 22.51
N ALA A 74 -6.74 15.69 21.99
CA ALA A 74 -7.91 16.48 22.34
C ALA A 74 -8.26 16.31 23.82
N LYS A 75 -8.22 15.10 24.32
CA LYS A 75 -8.52 14.76 25.71
C LYS A 75 -7.55 15.42 26.68
N GLU A 76 -6.25 15.39 26.36
CA GLU A 76 -5.20 15.99 27.19
C GLU A 76 -5.28 17.51 27.22
N ARG A 77 -5.68 18.14 26.14
CA ARG A 77 -5.68 19.60 25.98
C ARG A 77 -7.04 20.24 26.09
N GLY A 78 -8.10 19.44 26.26
CA GLY A 78 -9.45 19.93 26.37
C GLY A 78 -10.02 20.58 25.12
N ILE A 79 -9.49 20.20 23.96
CA ILE A 79 -10.01 20.66 22.67
C ILE A 79 -10.77 19.53 21.96
N SER A 80 -11.61 19.89 21.00
CA SER A 80 -12.42 18.91 20.29
C SER A 80 -11.57 18.12 19.31
N GLU A 81 -11.83 16.82 19.21
CA GLU A 81 -11.18 15.93 18.23
C GLU A 81 -11.35 16.45 16.81
N GLU A 82 -12.53 16.97 16.50
CA GLU A 82 -12.86 17.53 15.21
C GLU A 82 -11.99 18.73 14.84
N ASP A 83 -11.69 19.58 15.81
CA ASP A 83 -10.81 20.73 15.63
C ASP A 83 -9.38 20.31 15.32
N VAL A 84 -8.88 19.24 15.97
CA VAL A 84 -7.55 18.68 15.72
C VAL A 84 -7.48 18.13 14.31
N LEU A 85 -8.49 17.36 13.89
CA LEU A 85 -8.53 16.77 12.55
C LEU A 85 -8.65 17.83 11.46
N ALA A 86 -9.43 18.89 11.72
CA ALA A 86 -9.57 20.01 10.79
C ALA A 86 -8.23 20.75 10.61
N ALA A 87 -7.49 20.96 11.67
CA ALA A 87 -6.17 21.59 11.63
C ALA A 87 -5.16 20.77 10.83
N ILE A 88 -5.20 19.45 10.98
CA ILE A 88 -4.32 18.53 10.23
C ILE A 88 -4.65 18.56 8.73
N ARG A 89 -5.93 18.56 8.37
CA ARG A 89 -6.37 18.66 6.97
C ARG A 89 -5.92 19.97 6.33
N ALA A 90 -6.09 21.07 7.04
CA ALA A 90 -5.67 22.39 6.56
C ALA A 90 -4.16 22.43 6.30
N ARG A 91 -3.38 21.81 7.17
CA ARG A 91 -1.94 21.72 7.05
C ARG A 91 -1.51 20.91 5.82
N ARG A 92 -2.21 19.79 5.55
CA ARG A 92 -1.96 18.96 4.36
C ARG A 92 -2.23 19.73 3.05
N GLN A 93 -3.30 20.51 3.00
CA GLN A 93 -3.65 21.28 1.83
C GLN A 93 -2.65 22.39 1.55
N ARG A 94 -2.06 22.97 2.58
CA ARG A 94 -1.02 24.02 2.46
C ARG A 94 0.33 23.47 2.03
N GLY A 95 0.60 22.23 2.27
CA GLY A 95 1.87 21.58 1.97
C GLY A 95 2.08 21.18 0.52
N ARG A 96 1.17 21.57 -0.38
CA ARG A 96 1.28 21.29 -1.81
C ARG A 96 1.65 22.54 -2.59
#